data_33c3792b90fe566e8ce1b4c73932aa2f
#
_entry.id   33c3792b90fe566e8ce1b4c73932aa2f
#
_cell.length_a   1.000
_cell.length_b   1.000
_cell.length_c   1.000
_cell.angle_alpha   90.00
_cell.angle_beta   90.00
_cell.angle_gamma   90.00
#
_symmetry.space_group_name_H-M   'P 1'
#
loop_
_entity.id
_entity.type
_entity.pdbx_description
1 polymer ?
#
loop_
_entity_poly.entity_id
_entity_poly.type
_entity_poly.pdbx_seq_one_letter_code
_entity_poly.pdbx_strand_id
1 'polypeptide(L)'
;MPPDPDAAGRQAQLKFYEEALKYFQQQKFQRAKQSLERALEGPSKELRDRAQVHVRICEQRISRLPAPAPKSAEDHYTQGVALMNLGRWDEAREHLDRARKSAPKADHIVYAMAALDCLTGEADSAMQNLKIAIQLRPENRYHARNDEDFAFLQEDPRFTELLYPERDGSGV
;
A
#
# COMPACT_ATOMS: atom_id res chain seq x y z
N MET A 1 -18.97 18.22 -35.13
CA MET A 1 -17.67 18.45 -34.51
C MET A 1 -16.94 17.13 -34.41
N PRO A 2 -15.73 16.99 -34.94
CA PRO A 2 -14.96 15.78 -34.72
C PRO A 2 -14.64 15.68 -33.25
N PRO A 3 -14.64 14.46 -32.70
CA PRO A 3 -14.23 14.26 -31.29
C PRO A 3 -12.80 14.73 -31.10
N ASP A 4 -12.57 15.45 -30.02
CA ASP A 4 -11.23 15.91 -29.62
C ASP A 4 -10.32 14.69 -29.45
N PRO A 5 -9.27 14.52 -30.26
CA PRO A 5 -8.40 13.34 -30.19
C PRO A 5 -7.70 13.19 -28.84
N ASP A 6 -7.59 14.27 -28.08
CA ASP A 6 -6.92 14.27 -26.77
C ASP A 6 -7.88 14.12 -25.59
N ALA A 7 -9.20 14.06 -25.83
CA ALA A 7 -10.18 14.00 -24.75
C ALA A 7 -10.00 12.79 -23.83
N ALA A 8 -9.78 11.60 -24.42
CA ALA A 8 -9.53 10.37 -23.65
C ALA A 8 -8.21 10.45 -22.88
N GLY A 9 -7.18 11.02 -23.47
CA GLY A 9 -5.88 11.22 -22.82
C GLY A 9 -5.97 12.18 -21.63
N ARG A 10 -6.71 13.28 -21.76
CA ARG A 10 -6.95 14.21 -20.64
C ARG A 10 -7.75 13.57 -19.53
N GLN A 11 -8.75 12.77 -19.85
CA GLN A 11 -9.55 12.07 -18.85
C GLN A 11 -8.72 11.05 -18.09
N ALA A 12 -7.88 10.26 -18.76
CA ALA A 12 -6.96 9.34 -18.13
C ALA A 12 -5.93 10.07 -17.23
N GLN A 13 -5.38 11.18 -17.73
CA GLN A 13 -4.46 12.03 -16.97
C GLN A 13 -5.09 12.57 -15.69
N LEU A 14 -6.31 13.06 -15.75
CA LEU A 14 -7.05 13.56 -14.59
C LEU A 14 -7.26 12.44 -13.57
N LYS A 15 -7.63 11.26 -14.03
CA LYS A 15 -7.83 10.08 -13.16
C LYS A 15 -6.54 9.71 -12.40
N PHE A 16 -5.39 9.68 -13.08
CA PHE A 16 -4.11 9.43 -12.42
C PHE A 16 -3.76 10.52 -11.40
N TYR A 17 -4.04 11.77 -11.73
CA TYR A 17 -3.81 12.89 -10.81
C TYR A 17 -4.70 12.80 -9.57
N GLU A 18 -5.98 12.51 -9.70
CA GLU A 18 -6.92 12.34 -8.59
C GLU A 18 -6.53 11.15 -7.71
N GLU A 19 -6.15 10.03 -8.31
CA GLU A 19 -5.62 8.86 -7.59
C GLU A 19 -4.37 9.23 -6.79
N ALA A 20 -3.46 9.97 -7.40
CA ALA A 20 -2.25 10.45 -6.73
C ALA A 20 -2.56 11.33 -5.52
N LEU A 21 -3.54 12.24 -5.62
CA LEU A 21 -3.94 13.08 -4.50
C LEU A 21 -4.52 12.26 -3.35
N LYS A 22 -5.27 11.21 -3.65
CA LYS A 22 -5.77 10.26 -2.64
C LYS A 22 -4.61 9.59 -1.89
N TYR A 23 -3.62 9.06 -2.61
CA TYR A 23 -2.42 8.50 -2.00
C TYR A 23 -1.62 9.52 -1.21
N PHE A 24 -1.51 10.74 -1.73
CA PHE A 24 -0.83 11.84 -1.05
C PHE A 24 -1.47 12.18 0.29
N GLN A 25 -2.79 12.26 0.36
CA GLN A 25 -3.54 12.47 1.61
C GLN A 25 -3.34 11.33 2.62
N GLN A 26 -3.17 10.11 2.13
CA GLN A 26 -2.85 8.93 2.94
C GLN A 26 -1.36 8.83 3.33
N GLN A 27 -0.55 9.81 2.96
CA GLN A 27 0.91 9.83 3.15
C GLN A 27 1.66 8.66 2.46
N LYS A 28 1.04 8.02 1.49
CA LYS A 28 1.63 6.97 0.65
C LYS A 28 2.42 7.59 -0.50
N PHE A 29 3.48 8.30 -0.15
CA PHE A 29 4.21 9.16 -1.08
C PHE A 29 4.84 8.43 -2.27
N GLN A 30 5.27 7.19 -2.11
CA GLN A 30 5.79 6.39 -3.22
C GLN A 30 4.71 6.08 -4.25
N ARG A 31 3.52 5.70 -3.82
CA ARG A 31 2.38 5.44 -4.71
C ARG A 31 1.86 6.72 -5.36
N ALA A 32 1.77 7.79 -4.56
CA ALA A 32 1.41 9.10 -5.08
C ALA A 32 2.37 9.51 -6.21
N LYS A 33 3.68 9.37 -6.02
CA LYS A 33 4.68 9.66 -7.03
C LYS A 33 4.47 8.84 -8.31
N GLN A 34 4.24 7.54 -8.22
CA GLN A 34 4.00 6.69 -9.39
C GLN A 34 2.78 7.13 -10.20
N SER A 35 1.67 7.46 -9.53
CA SER A 35 0.46 7.96 -10.21
C SER A 35 0.68 9.35 -10.82
N LEU A 36 1.45 10.22 -10.14
CA LEU A 36 1.82 11.55 -10.66
C LEU A 36 2.71 11.44 -11.90
N GLU A 37 3.66 10.53 -11.93
CA GLU A 37 4.52 10.30 -13.10
C GLU A 37 3.70 9.89 -14.32
N ARG A 38 2.67 9.07 -14.16
CA ARG A 38 1.69 8.77 -15.22
C ARG A 38 0.91 10.00 -15.66
N ALA A 39 0.53 10.87 -14.72
CA ALA A 39 -0.14 12.12 -15.06
C ALA A 39 0.76 13.09 -15.84
N LEU A 40 2.09 13.02 -15.68
CA LEU A 40 3.05 13.84 -16.45
C LEU A 40 3.08 13.47 -17.95
N GLU A 41 2.68 12.26 -18.30
CA GLU A 41 2.66 11.79 -19.70
C GLU A 41 1.42 12.26 -20.48
N GLY A 42 0.42 12.80 -19.80
CA GLY A 42 -0.83 13.21 -20.40
C GLY A 42 -0.76 14.55 -21.13
N PRO A 43 -1.78 14.88 -21.96
CA PRO A 43 -1.75 16.05 -22.86
C PRO A 43 -1.97 17.39 -22.16
N SER A 44 -2.66 17.46 -21.01
CA SER A 44 -2.94 18.72 -20.34
C SER A 44 -1.70 19.28 -19.66
N LYS A 45 -1.26 20.44 -20.13
CA LYS A 45 -0.13 21.17 -19.54
C LYS A 45 -0.41 21.56 -18.08
N GLU A 46 -1.62 22.04 -17.79
CA GLU A 46 -1.98 22.44 -16.42
C GLU A 46 -1.85 21.28 -15.43
N LEU A 47 -2.32 20.09 -15.81
CA LEU A 47 -2.19 18.90 -14.96
C LEU A 47 -0.74 18.44 -14.83
N ARG A 48 0.07 18.55 -15.89
CA ARG A 48 1.51 18.26 -15.82
C ARG A 48 2.23 19.20 -14.85
N ASP A 49 1.96 20.49 -14.92
CA ASP A 49 2.59 21.48 -14.05
C ASP A 49 2.23 21.22 -12.57
N ARG A 50 0.96 20.95 -12.29
CA ARG A 50 0.49 20.57 -10.94
C ARG A 50 1.11 19.24 -10.45
N ALA A 51 1.13 18.24 -11.32
CA ALA A 51 1.71 16.94 -10.99
C ALA A 51 3.21 17.06 -10.67
N GLN A 52 3.95 17.89 -11.41
CA GLN A 52 5.37 18.12 -11.20
C GLN A 52 5.65 18.71 -9.81
N VAL A 53 4.82 19.63 -9.34
CA VAL A 53 4.94 20.20 -7.97
C VAL A 53 4.77 19.09 -6.92
N HIS A 54 3.73 18.27 -7.07
CA HIS A 54 3.47 17.16 -6.14
C HIS A 54 4.56 16.08 -6.19
N VAL A 55 5.13 15.78 -7.37
CA VAL A 55 6.28 14.86 -7.49
C VAL A 55 7.45 15.34 -6.63
N ARG A 56 7.81 16.62 -6.71
CA ARG A 56 8.89 17.19 -5.89
C ARG A 56 8.61 17.06 -4.40
N ILE A 57 7.37 17.30 -3.97
CA ILE A 57 6.97 17.14 -2.58
C ILE A 57 7.09 15.67 -2.15
N CYS A 58 6.64 14.73 -2.98
CA CYS A 58 6.78 13.29 -2.71
C CYS A 58 8.25 12.90 -2.57
N GLU A 59 9.11 13.35 -3.48
CA GLU A 59 10.56 13.08 -3.44
C GLU A 59 11.21 13.62 -2.16
N GLN A 60 10.86 14.82 -1.72
CA GLN A 60 11.33 15.38 -0.47
C GLN A 60 10.88 14.54 0.74
N ARG A 61 9.64 14.08 0.73
CA ARG A 61 9.09 13.22 1.80
C ARG A 61 9.76 11.85 1.83
N ILE A 62 9.98 11.24 0.67
CA ILE A 62 10.65 9.94 0.54
C ILE A 62 12.09 10.00 1.03
N SER A 63 12.80 11.11 0.78
CA SER A 63 14.20 11.29 1.19
C SER A 63 14.40 11.62 2.68
N ARG A 64 13.32 12.01 3.40
CA ARG A 64 13.43 12.29 4.83
C ARG A 64 13.69 11.01 5.62
N LEU A 65 14.69 11.04 6.48
CA LEU A 65 14.93 10.01 7.48
C LEU A 65 13.82 10.06 8.53
N PRO A 66 13.23 8.92 8.92
CA PRO A 66 12.29 8.89 10.04
C PRO A 66 12.98 9.28 11.35
N ALA A 67 12.22 9.89 12.23
CA ALA A 67 12.61 10.44 13.53
C ALA A 67 13.08 9.36 14.55
N PRO A 68 13.35 9.68 15.82
CA PRO A 68 14.40 9.10 16.66
C PRO A 68 14.37 7.57 16.84
N ALA A 69 15.49 7.00 17.35
CA ALA A 69 15.70 5.56 17.53
C ALA A 69 14.54 4.86 18.28
N PRO A 70 13.92 3.82 17.70
CA PRO A 70 12.80 3.11 18.31
C PRO A 70 13.23 2.30 19.53
N LYS A 71 12.39 2.28 20.56
CA LYS A 71 12.65 1.59 21.84
C LYS A 71 11.68 0.46 22.12
N SER A 72 10.52 0.43 21.49
CA SER A 72 9.46 -0.57 21.71
C SER A 72 9.05 -1.25 20.41
N ALA A 73 8.28 -2.36 20.54
CA ALA A 73 7.68 -3.01 19.38
C ALA A 73 6.78 -2.04 18.59
N GLU A 74 6.03 -1.20 19.29
CA GLU A 74 5.14 -0.21 18.67
C GLU A 74 5.92 0.90 17.95
N ASP A 75 7.05 1.34 18.50
CA ASP A 75 7.93 2.29 17.83
C ASP A 75 8.51 1.71 16.55
N HIS A 76 8.97 0.46 16.59
CA HIS A 76 9.45 -0.27 15.41
C HIS A 76 8.34 -0.47 14.37
N TYR A 77 7.13 -0.82 14.79
CA TYR A 77 5.96 -0.93 13.91
C TYR A 77 5.67 0.41 13.22
N THR A 78 5.59 1.49 13.98
CA THR A 78 5.30 2.84 13.46
C THR A 78 6.35 3.28 12.44
N GLN A 79 7.62 3.06 12.74
CA GLN A 79 8.70 3.37 11.79
C GLN A 79 8.67 2.45 10.57
N GLY A 80 8.41 1.17 10.76
CA GLY A 80 8.27 0.21 9.66
C GLY A 80 7.17 0.61 8.68
N VAL A 81 5.99 0.98 9.18
CA VAL A 81 4.87 1.45 8.36
C VAL A 81 5.20 2.77 7.65
N ALA A 82 5.86 3.71 8.34
CA ALA A 82 6.30 4.96 7.73
C ALA A 82 7.28 4.71 6.56
N LEU A 83 8.22 3.79 6.75
CA LEU A 83 9.17 3.39 5.71
C LEU A 83 8.50 2.66 4.54
N MET A 84 7.48 1.83 4.80
CA MET A 84 6.64 1.24 3.74
C MET A 84 5.99 2.33 2.88
N ASN A 85 5.41 3.34 3.50
CA ASN A 85 4.77 4.45 2.80
C ASN A 85 5.76 5.29 1.98
N LEU A 86 7.04 5.26 2.35
CA LEU A 86 8.14 5.90 1.61
C LEU A 86 8.74 5.01 0.53
N GLY A 87 8.32 3.73 0.42
CA GLY A 87 8.89 2.77 -0.52
C GLY A 87 10.28 2.23 -0.13
N ARG A 88 10.68 2.43 1.13
CA ARG A 88 11.97 1.95 1.67
C ARG A 88 11.78 0.54 2.27
N TRP A 89 11.61 -0.43 1.37
CA TRP A 89 11.14 -1.78 1.72
C TRP A 89 12.09 -2.55 2.66
N ASP A 90 13.39 -2.50 2.41
CA ASP A 90 14.37 -3.25 3.21
C ASP A 90 14.44 -2.72 4.65
N GLU A 91 14.46 -1.42 4.81
CA GLU A 91 14.46 -0.78 6.13
C GLU A 91 13.13 -1.01 6.87
N ALA A 92 12.01 -0.95 6.14
CA ALA A 92 10.70 -1.29 6.69
C ALA A 92 10.68 -2.73 7.24
N ARG A 93 11.24 -3.67 6.49
CA ARG A 93 11.34 -5.07 6.89
C ARG A 93 12.16 -5.24 8.17
N GLU A 94 13.31 -4.60 8.27
CA GLU A 94 14.13 -4.66 9.48
C GLU A 94 13.36 -4.19 10.73
N HIS A 95 12.63 -3.09 10.62
CA HIS A 95 11.81 -2.58 11.72
C HIS A 95 10.65 -3.50 12.07
N LEU A 96 9.91 -3.98 11.08
CA LEU A 96 8.79 -4.90 11.31
C LEU A 96 9.24 -6.25 11.90
N ASP A 97 10.38 -6.78 11.46
CA ASP A 97 10.97 -8.00 12.03
C ASP A 97 11.32 -7.83 13.52
N ARG A 98 11.92 -6.69 13.88
CA ARG A 98 12.20 -6.36 15.27
C ARG A 98 10.92 -6.22 16.10
N ALA A 99 9.91 -5.54 15.54
CA ALA A 99 8.60 -5.41 16.17
C ALA A 99 7.97 -6.79 16.44
N ARG A 100 7.99 -7.68 15.45
CA ARG A 100 7.43 -9.03 15.56
C ARG A 100 8.14 -9.89 16.59
N LYS A 101 9.48 -9.80 16.66
CA LYS A 101 10.25 -10.53 17.68
C LYS A 101 9.87 -10.11 19.10
N SER A 102 9.60 -8.82 19.32
CA SER A 102 9.23 -8.27 20.61
C SER A 102 7.76 -8.51 20.96
N ALA A 103 6.87 -8.57 19.95
CA ALA A 103 5.43 -8.74 20.13
C ALA A 103 4.86 -9.73 19.10
N PRO A 104 5.15 -11.06 19.22
CA PRO A 104 4.81 -12.05 18.20
C PRO A 104 3.29 -12.30 18.04
N LYS A 105 2.48 -11.91 19.02
CA LYS A 105 1.02 -12.04 18.99
C LYS A 105 0.29 -10.74 18.63
N ALA A 106 1.02 -9.68 18.29
CA ALA A 106 0.43 -8.44 17.83
C ALA A 106 -0.01 -8.58 16.36
N ASP A 107 -1.31 -8.73 16.14
CA ASP A 107 -1.90 -8.98 14.83
C ASP A 107 -1.58 -7.89 13.80
N HIS A 108 -1.60 -6.63 14.22
CA HIS A 108 -1.31 -5.49 13.35
C HIS A 108 0.12 -5.49 12.81
N ILE A 109 1.09 -5.99 13.57
CA ILE A 109 2.48 -6.14 13.11
C ILE A 109 2.57 -7.21 12.04
N VAL A 110 1.96 -8.37 12.27
CA VAL A 110 1.93 -9.47 11.29
C VAL A 110 1.18 -9.06 10.02
N TYR A 111 0.09 -8.32 10.17
CA TYR A 111 -0.66 -7.75 9.05
C TYR A 111 0.21 -6.80 8.21
N ALA A 112 0.95 -5.89 8.85
CA ALA A 112 1.86 -4.99 8.15
C ALA A 112 2.98 -5.76 7.41
N MET A 113 3.48 -6.85 7.98
CA MET A 113 4.45 -7.71 7.31
C MET A 113 3.85 -8.38 6.08
N ALA A 114 2.60 -8.86 6.16
CA ALA A 114 1.88 -9.41 5.00
C ALA A 114 1.72 -8.36 3.88
N ALA A 115 1.38 -7.13 4.24
CA ALA A 115 1.27 -6.02 3.29
C ALA A 115 2.63 -5.71 2.63
N LEU A 116 3.70 -5.66 3.41
CA LEU A 116 5.06 -5.46 2.88
C LEU A 116 5.48 -6.59 1.93
N ASP A 117 5.23 -7.84 2.30
CA ASP A 117 5.52 -8.99 1.44
C ASP A 117 4.76 -8.88 0.11
N CYS A 118 3.51 -8.47 0.16
CA CYS A 118 2.70 -8.24 -1.04
C CYS A 118 3.27 -7.12 -1.93
N LEU A 119 3.67 -6.00 -1.32
CA LEU A 119 4.28 -4.86 -2.03
C LEU A 119 5.63 -5.20 -2.66
N THR A 120 6.35 -6.17 -2.11
CA THR A 120 7.64 -6.65 -2.62
C THR A 120 7.53 -7.88 -3.53
N GLY A 121 6.31 -8.35 -3.79
CA GLY A 121 6.05 -9.47 -4.71
C GLY A 121 6.25 -10.86 -4.10
N GLU A 122 6.34 -10.97 -2.79
CA GLU A 122 6.53 -12.20 -2.03
C GLU A 122 5.18 -12.86 -1.69
N ALA A 123 4.50 -13.41 -2.71
CA ALA A 123 3.12 -13.91 -2.60
C ALA A 123 2.93 -14.95 -1.49
N ASP A 124 3.82 -15.93 -1.38
CA ASP A 124 3.69 -17.00 -0.40
C ASP A 124 3.87 -16.50 1.04
N SER A 125 4.86 -15.65 1.27
CA SER A 125 5.06 -15.00 2.57
C SER A 125 3.89 -14.11 2.94
N ALA A 126 3.38 -13.33 2.00
CA ALA A 126 2.23 -12.46 2.19
C ALA A 126 0.99 -13.27 2.61
N MET A 127 0.70 -14.37 1.91
CA MET A 127 -0.42 -15.26 2.24
C MET A 127 -0.26 -15.90 3.62
N GLN A 128 0.93 -16.38 3.96
CA GLN A 128 1.21 -16.97 5.26
C GLN A 128 1.03 -15.97 6.40
N ASN A 129 1.62 -14.78 6.28
CA ASN A 129 1.51 -13.73 7.28
C ASN A 129 0.07 -13.22 7.41
N LEU A 130 -0.65 -13.05 6.30
CA LEU A 130 -2.06 -12.65 6.34
C LEU A 130 -2.93 -13.68 7.05
N LYS A 131 -2.69 -14.97 6.79
CA LYS A 131 -3.39 -16.08 7.50
C LYS A 131 -3.14 -16.01 9.01
N ILE A 132 -1.91 -15.79 9.42
CA ILE A 132 -1.55 -15.64 10.85
C ILE A 132 -2.25 -14.40 11.44
N ALA A 133 -2.22 -13.27 10.76
CA ALA A 133 -2.89 -12.05 11.22
C ALA A 133 -4.40 -12.24 11.41
N ILE A 134 -5.07 -12.98 10.51
CA ILE A 134 -6.49 -13.33 10.60
C ILE A 134 -6.74 -14.30 11.76
N GLN A 135 -5.84 -15.26 11.99
CA GLN A 135 -5.97 -16.18 13.14
C GLN A 135 -5.84 -15.44 14.47
N LEU A 136 -4.95 -14.44 14.55
CA LEU A 136 -4.78 -13.62 15.74
C LEU A 136 -5.97 -12.67 15.97
N ARG A 137 -6.51 -12.12 14.89
CA ARG A 137 -7.66 -11.22 14.89
C ARG A 137 -8.49 -11.40 13.62
N PRO A 138 -9.66 -12.05 13.70
CA PRO A 138 -10.49 -12.35 12.53
C PRO A 138 -10.92 -11.13 11.71
N GLU A 139 -11.04 -9.96 12.32
CA GLU A 139 -11.39 -8.71 11.66
C GLU A 139 -10.37 -8.28 10.59
N ASN A 140 -9.15 -8.75 10.67
CA ASN A 140 -8.14 -8.51 9.63
C ASN A 140 -8.57 -9.03 8.25
N ARG A 141 -9.45 -10.02 8.19
CA ARG A 141 -10.07 -10.50 6.94
C ARG A 141 -10.84 -9.40 6.24
N TYR A 142 -11.61 -8.61 6.98
CA TYR A 142 -12.41 -7.52 6.42
C TYR A 142 -11.54 -6.34 6.00
N HIS A 143 -10.51 -6.04 6.77
CA HIS A 143 -9.54 -5.00 6.40
C HIS A 143 -8.83 -5.34 5.09
N ALA A 144 -8.36 -6.57 4.94
CA ALA A 144 -7.64 -7.01 3.74
C ALA A 144 -8.48 -6.98 2.47
N ARG A 145 -9.81 -7.14 2.55
CA ARG A 145 -10.71 -7.09 1.39
C ARG A 145 -10.66 -5.75 0.65
N ASN A 146 -10.43 -4.66 1.38
CA ASN A 146 -10.46 -3.30 0.86
C ASN A 146 -9.08 -2.61 0.91
N ASP A 147 -8.05 -3.35 1.25
CA ASP A 147 -6.70 -2.81 1.36
C ASP A 147 -5.95 -2.95 0.03
N GLU A 148 -5.64 -1.81 -0.57
CA GLU A 148 -4.92 -1.73 -1.85
C GLU A 148 -3.50 -2.31 -1.77
N ASP A 149 -2.93 -2.45 -0.58
CA ASP A 149 -1.62 -3.07 -0.40
C ASP A 149 -1.61 -4.54 -0.83
N PHE A 150 -2.77 -5.19 -0.84
CA PHE A 150 -2.94 -6.57 -1.32
C PHE A 150 -3.37 -6.69 -2.78
N ALA A 151 -3.29 -5.63 -3.57
CA ALA A 151 -3.68 -5.65 -5.00
C ALA A 151 -2.96 -6.75 -5.79
N PHE A 152 -1.70 -7.03 -5.48
CA PHE A 152 -0.89 -8.07 -6.10
C PHE A 152 -1.49 -9.48 -5.94
N LEU A 153 -2.25 -9.73 -4.87
CA LEU A 153 -2.85 -11.03 -4.57
C LEU A 153 -4.31 -11.17 -5.05
N GLN A 154 -4.90 -10.14 -5.65
CA GLN A 154 -6.32 -10.15 -6.04
C GLN A 154 -6.68 -11.30 -7.00
N GLU A 155 -5.76 -11.67 -7.88
CA GLU A 155 -5.95 -12.75 -8.83
C GLU A 155 -5.51 -14.14 -8.31
N ASP A 156 -4.97 -14.21 -7.09
CA ASP A 156 -4.57 -15.47 -6.46
C ASP A 156 -5.80 -16.16 -5.81
N PRO A 157 -6.19 -17.37 -6.24
CA PRO A 157 -7.33 -18.09 -5.67
C PRO A 157 -7.23 -18.31 -4.16
N ARG A 158 -6.01 -18.50 -3.63
CA ARG A 158 -5.75 -18.68 -2.20
C ARG A 158 -6.15 -17.45 -1.40
N PHE A 159 -5.94 -16.26 -1.98
CA PHE A 159 -6.34 -14.99 -1.36
C PHE A 159 -7.86 -14.89 -1.24
N THR A 160 -8.59 -15.25 -2.30
CA THR A 160 -10.05 -15.28 -2.29
C THR A 160 -10.58 -16.28 -1.26
N GLU A 161 -10.04 -17.48 -1.20
CA GLU A 161 -10.44 -18.49 -0.23
C GLU A 161 -10.20 -18.03 1.21
N LEU A 162 -9.06 -17.36 1.48
CA LEU A 162 -8.72 -16.85 2.80
C LEU A 162 -9.66 -15.72 3.25
N LEU A 163 -10.03 -14.81 2.33
CA LEU A 163 -10.88 -13.65 2.64
C LEU A 163 -12.37 -13.98 2.63
N TYR A 164 -12.80 -14.95 1.83
CA TYR A 164 -14.21 -15.34 1.64
C TYR A 164 -14.32 -16.85 1.81
N PRO A 165 -14.05 -17.39 3.02
CA PRO A 165 -14.23 -18.81 3.24
C PRO A 165 -15.67 -19.17 2.91
N GLU A 166 -15.87 -20.25 2.14
CA GLU A 166 -17.20 -20.74 1.83
C GLU A 166 -17.94 -20.96 3.14
N ARG A 167 -19.16 -20.44 3.22
CA ARG A 167 -20.05 -20.85 4.31
C ARG A 167 -20.31 -22.33 4.07
N ASP A 168 -19.75 -23.15 4.92
CA ASP A 168 -20.10 -24.56 4.96
C ASP A 168 -21.61 -24.64 4.83
N GLY A 169 -22.08 -25.37 3.82
CA GLY A 169 -23.48 -25.54 3.48
C GLY A 169 -24.26 -26.30 4.56
N SER A 170 -24.13 -25.91 5.81
CA SER A 170 -24.95 -26.37 6.94
C SER A 170 -26.02 -25.33 7.24
N GLY A 171 -26.91 -25.19 6.28
CA GLY A 171 -28.15 -24.45 6.40
C GLY A 171 -29.27 -25.28 5.87
N VAL A 172 -29.66 -26.31 6.63
CA VAL A 172 -31.01 -26.88 6.58
C VAL A 172 -31.70 -26.52 7.86
#